data_572cf6002f255f8fc0a0f98343221cde
#
_entry.id   572cf6002f255f8fc0a0f98343221cde
#
_cell.length_a   1.000
_cell.length_b   1.000
_cell.length_c   1.000
_cell.angle_alpha   90.00
_cell.angle_beta   90.00
_cell.angle_gamma   90.00
#
_symmetry.space_group_name_H-M   'P 1'
#
loop_
_entity.id
_entity.type
_entity.pdbx_description
1 polymer ?
#
loop_
_entity_poly.entity_id
_entity_poly.type
_entity_poly.pdbx_seq_one_letter_code
_entity_poly.pdbx_strand_id
1 'polypeptide(L)'
;MTIQLTTLANGFRVLTDHLPHLGTVTSGVWVGVGARNERPAVNGIAHFLEHMIFKGTESRDALGIALEIENRGGEFNAYTDYDVTAYYTQMAAKHVDVSCEIIGDIVLNSVFPEEEVEKERGVVIQEIGRYADEPEDVVYEALRRTAFEGQALGRPILGPKENVAGFGRDHLFDYVSHYDPRRMVYVVSGNVEHDRVVRRVESLFGHLTAKDDPFHETVVNKGGAALLKRDAEQVHFMAAFPGVGTEDPASYALRHLANILGGGMTSRLFQEIREKRGLVYSVYAAPIQYVDGGALSFYAGTGPEEVAELVPVFFEELRKARDGVTAVELERSKEQMRFSVGKSLESTMRRADRFARTLLRTGEVRTIEQIFERIDAVTPEDVAAAANRVFAGPMAVSAVGKLDHLPSYEDMQGMLKAA
;
A
#
# COMPACT_ATOMS: atom_id res chain seq x y z
N MET A 1 -23.10 8.62 -12.83
CA MET A 1 -22.32 8.17 -11.66
C MET A 1 -22.53 9.19 -10.57
N THR A 2 -22.91 8.76 -9.38
CA THR A 2 -23.16 9.69 -8.26
C THR A 2 -22.43 9.19 -7.03
N ILE A 3 -21.48 9.98 -6.56
CA ILE A 3 -20.75 9.71 -5.31
C ILE A 3 -21.46 10.49 -4.21
N GLN A 4 -21.81 9.82 -3.12
CA GLN A 4 -22.43 10.43 -1.96
C GLN A 4 -21.68 10.04 -0.69
N LEU A 5 -21.50 11.00 0.21
CA LEU A 5 -20.84 10.84 1.49
C LEU A 5 -21.74 11.33 2.61
N THR A 6 -21.98 10.48 3.60
CA THR A 6 -22.64 10.82 4.85
C THR A 6 -21.70 10.57 6.02
N THR A 7 -21.61 11.51 6.96
CA THR A 7 -20.90 11.33 8.23
C THR A 7 -21.94 11.15 9.32
N LEU A 8 -21.89 10.02 10.03
CA LEU A 8 -22.77 9.72 11.16
C LEU A 8 -22.43 10.59 12.39
N ALA A 9 -23.32 10.63 13.35
CA ALA A 9 -23.15 11.45 14.56
C ALA A 9 -21.88 11.13 15.36
N ASN A 10 -21.40 9.88 15.30
CA ASN A 10 -20.15 9.44 15.95
C ASN A 10 -18.89 9.67 15.11
N GLY A 11 -19.01 10.30 13.92
CA GLY A 11 -17.90 10.55 13.01
C GLY A 11 -17.61 9.42 12.01
N PHE A 12 -18.31 8.28 12.09
CA PHE A 12 -18.20 7.20 11.08
C PHE A 12 -18.69 7.68 9.73
N ARG A 13 -17.98 7.34 8.65
CA ARG A 13 -18.29 7.80 7.29
C ARG A 13 -18.88 6.69 6.45
N VAL A 14 -19.89 7.03 5.65
CA VAL A 14 -20.53 6.12 4.69
C VAL A 14 -20.45 6.74 3.31
N LEU A 15 -19.73 6.10 2.40
CA LEU A 15 -19.54 6.54 1.03
C LEU A 15 -20.18 5.54 0.07
N THR A 16 -20.99 6.03 -0.87
CA THR A 16 -21.50 5.22 -1.97
C THR A 16 -21.08 5.78 -3.32
N ASP A 17 -20.69 4.90 -4.20
CA ASP A 17 -20.39 5.18 -5.60
C ASP A 17 -21.39 4.43 -6.46
N HIS A 18 -22.49 5.12 -6.83
CA HIS A 18 -23.64 4.53 -7.50
C HIS A 18 -23.37 4.29 -8.99
N LEU A 19 -23.40 3.01 -9.40
CA LEU A 19 -23.17 2.52 -10.75
C LEU A 19 -24.35 1.63 -11.19
N PRO A 20 -25.49 2.22 -11.65
CA PRO A 20 -26.74 1.50 -11.86
C PRO A 20 -26.70 0.44 -12.98
N HIS A 21 -25.70 0.52 -13.85
CA HIS A 21 -25.49 -0.44 -14.94
C HIS A 21 -24.79 -1.73 -14.51
N LEU A 22 -24.25 -1.80 -13.29
CA LEU A 22 -23.56 -3.00 -12.78
C LEU A 22 -24.52 -3.91 -12.01
N GLY A 23 -24.37 -5.22 -12.21
CA GLY A 23 -25.10 -6.23 -11.45
C GLY A 23 -24.47 -6.58 -10.10
N THR A 24 -23.29 -6.06 -9.82
CA THR A 24 -22.48 -6.39 -8.63
C THR A 24 -22.16 -5.14 -7.81
N VAL A 25 -21.76 -5.37 -6.55
CA VAL A 25 -21.22 -4.36 -5.64
C VAL A 25 -19.96 -4.87 -4.96
N THR A 26 -19.03 -3.98 -4.67
CA THR A 26 -18.04 -4.14 -3.62
C THR A 26 -18.51 -3.34 -2.41
N SER A 27 -18.53 -3.97 -1.25
CA SER A 27 -19.06 -3.39 -0.01
C SER A 27 -18.14 -3.79 1.14
N GLY A 28 -17.68 -2.82 1.95
CA GLY A 28 -16.75 -3.11 3.02
C GLY A 28 -16.41 -1.90 3.89
N VAL A 29 -15.64 -2.17 4.94
CA VAL A 29 -15.11 -1.16 5.84
C VAL A 29 -13.60 -1.03 5.64
N TRP A 30 -13.14 0.21 5.56
CA TRP A 30 -11.73 0.59 5.58
C TRP A 30 -11.46 1.34 6.87
N VAL A 31 -10.43 0.92 7.56
CA VAL A 31 -10.00 1.49 8.84
C VAL A 31 -8.66 2.19 8.63
N GLY A 32 -8.55 3.46 8.98
CA GLY A 32 -7.33 4.27 8.89
C GLY A 32 -6.34 3.93 10.02
N VAL A 33 -6.15 2.63 10.25
CA VAL A 33 -5.18 2.03 11.17
C VAL A 33 -4.57 0.83 10.46
N GLY A 34 -3.25 0.69 10.52
CA GLY A 34 -2.53 -0.41 9.92
C GLY A 34 -1.21 -0.68 10.62
N ALA A 35 -0.29 -1.38 9.96
CA ALA A 35 0.95 -1.83 10.58
C ALA A 35 1.84 -0.69 11.14
N ARG A 36 1.76 0.55 10.58
CA ARG A 36 2.50 1.69 11.15
C ARG A 36 1.98 2.16 12.51
N ASN A 37 0.77 1.77 12.87
CA ASN A 37 0.15 2.14 14.14
C ASN A 37 0.45 1.13 15.25
N GLU A 38 1.25 0.13 14.97
CA GLU A 38 1.67 -0.88 15.93
C GLU A 38 2.89 -0.44 16.73
N ARG A 39 2.87 -0.68 18.03
CA ARG A 39 4.09 -0.58 18.86
C ARG A 39 5.02 -1.76 18.55
N PRO A 40 6.34 -1.63 18.76
CA PRO A 40 7.30 -2.70 18.45
C PRO A 40 6.93 -4.07 19.09
N ALA A 41 6.41 -4.06 20.31
CA ALA A 41 6.06 -5.29 21.05
C ALA A 41 4.87 -6.06 20.45
N VAL A 42 4.03 -5.39 19.64
CA VAL A 42 2.84 -5.99 19.01
C VAL A 42 2.88 -5.89 17.48
N ASN A 43 4.06 -5.61 16.91
CA ASN A 43 4.21 -5.56 15.47
C ASN A 43 3.83 -6.91 14.85
N GLY A 44 2.95 -6.86 13.85
CA GLY A 44 2.33 -8.01 13.17
C GLY A 44 0.90 -8.29 13.61
N ILE A 45 0.37 -7.57 14.61
CA ILE A 45 -0.98 -7.84 15.13
C ILE A 45 -2.08 -7.45 14.14
N ALA A 46 -1.89 -6.42 13.31
CA ALA A 46 -2.87 -6.02 12.29
C ALA A 46 -3.03 -7.12 11.23
N HIS A 47 -1.92 -7.68 10.78
CA HIS A 47 -1.93 -8.80 9.83
C HIS A 47 -2.49 -10.07 10.48
N PHE A 48 -2.13 -10.35 11.72
CA PHE A 48 -2.70 -11.49 12.44
C PHE A 48 -4.22 -11.34 12.65
N LEU A 49 -4.72 -10.13 12.90
CA LEU A 49 -6.15 -9.83 12.95
C LEU A 49 -6.83 -10.08 11.59
N GLU A 50 -6.18 -9.72 10.48
CA GLU A 50 -6.68 -10.00 9.13
C GLU A 50 -6.99 -11.48 8.94
N HIS A 51 -6.09 -12.38 9.38
CA HIS A 51 -6.31 -13.83 9.37
C HIS A 51 -7.45 -14.26 10.29
N MET A 52 -7.58 -13.60 11.43
CA MET A 52 -8.51 -14.00 12.48
C MET A 52 -9.93 -13.45 12.32
N ILE A 53 -10.13 -12.38 11.52
CA ILE A 53 -11.41 -11.66 11.46
C ILE A 53 -12.57 -12.51 10.91
N PHE A 54 -12.25 -13.52 10.07
CA PHE A 54 -13.22 -14.42 9.46
C PHE A 54 -13.35 -15.77 10.19
N LYS A 55 -12.72 -15.93 11.37
CA LYS A 55 -12.67 -17.22 12.08
C LYS A 55 -13.81 -17.44 13.06
N GLY A 56 -14.73 -16.52 13.17
CA GLY A 56 -15.98 -16.66 13.92
C GLY A 56 -16.39 -15.41 14.67
N THR A 57 -17.70 -15.28 14.81
CA THR A 57 -18.40 -14.25 15.58
C THR A 57 -19.27 -14.91 16.65
N GLU A 58 -19.98 -14.12 17.45
CA GLU A 58 -20.97 -14.66 18.39
C GLU A 58 -22.11 -15.43 17.69
N SER A 59 -22.41 -15.11 16.43
CA SER A 59 -23.55 -15.66 15.68
C SER A 59 -23.16 -16.61 14.56
N ARG A 60 -21.90 -16.65 14.13
CA ARG A 60 -21.41 -17.43 12.98
C ARG A 60 -20.06 -18.06 13.28
N ASP A 61 -19.88 -19.31 12.94
CA ASP A 61 -18.54 -19.91 12.84
C ASP A 61 -17.88 -19.53 11.47
N ALA A 62 -16.63 -19.90 11.29
CA ALA A 62 -15.88 -19.61 10.06
C ALA A 62 -16.55 -20.18 8.81
N LEU A 63 -17.06 -21.42 8.89
CA LEU A 63 -17.77 -22.05 7.79
C LEU A 63 -19.10 -21.34 7.49
N GLY A 64 -19.83 -20.93 8.52
CA GLY A 64 -21.08 -20.18 8.41
C GLY A 64 -20.88 -18.85 7.70
N ILE A 65 -19.81 -18.10 8.01
CA ILE A 65 -19.44 -16.86 7.32
C ILE A 65 -19.20 -17.15 5.83
N ALA A 66 -18.37 -18.15 5.51
CA ALA A 66 -18.06 -18.51 4.14
C ALA A 66 -19.31 -18.94 3.35
N LEU A 67 -20.12 -19.86 3.92
CA LEU A 67 -21.34 -20.34 3.26
C LEU A 67 -22.38 -19.23 3.03
N GLU A 68 -22.50 -18.29 3.96
CA GLU A 68 -23.46 -17.20 3.81
C GLU A 68 -23.11 -16.28 2.63
N ILE A 69 -21.84 -16.12 2.33
CA ILE A 69 -21.33 -15.33 1.19
C ILE A 69 -21.35 -16.17 -0.10
N GLU A 70 -20.72 -17.34 -0.08
CA GLU A 70 -20.53 -18.17 -1.28
C GLU A 70 -21.83 -18.74 -1.84
N ASN A 71 -22.81 -19.10 -1.00
CA ASN A 71 -24.14 -19.52 -1.44
C ASN A 71 -24.93 -18.41 -2.19
N ARG A 72 -24.46 -17.15 -2.10
CA ARG A 72 -25.00 -16.03 -2.85
C ARG A 72 -24.11 -15.64 -4.04
N GLY A 73 -23.10 -16.46 -4.35
CA GLY A 73 -22.14 -16.23 -5.43
C GLY A 73 -21.21 -15.06 -5.14
N GLY A 74 -21.00 -14.72 -3.88
CA GLY A 74 -20.11 -13.69 -3.43
C GLY A 74 -18.72 -14.20 -3.07
N GLU A 75 -17.82 -13.29 -2.88
CA GLU A 75 -16.48 -13.49 -2.35
C GLU A 75 -16.17 -12.45 -1.26
N PHE A 76 -15.27 -12.79 -0.36
CA PHE A 76 -14.80 -11.87 0.68
C PHE A 76 -13.29 -11.87 0.72
N ASN A 77 -12.72 -10.78 1.17
CA ASN A 77 -11.29 -10.65 1.32
C ASN A 77 -10.97 -9.54 2.35
N ALA A 78 -9.71 -9.51 2.77
CA ALA A 78 -9.15 -8.45 3.58
C ALA A 78 -7.72 -8.14 3.12
N TYR A 79 -7.19 -7.02 3.56
CA TYR A 79 -5.76 -6.74 3.45
C TYR A 79 -5.32 -5.77 4.54
N THR A 80 -4.06 -5.91 4.93
CA THR A 80 -3.35 -5.00 5.83
C THR A 80 -2.26 -4.26 5.08
N ASP A 81 -2.30 -2.93 5.17
CA ASP A 81 -1.23 -2.04 4.69
C ASP A 81 -0.67 -1.25 5.90
N TYR A 82 0.29 -0.38 5.67
CA TYR A 82 0.84 0.46 6.74
C TYR A 82 -0.16 1.47 7.29
N ASP A 83 -0.98 2.11 6.46
CA ASP A 83 -1.94 3.15 6.84
C ASP A 83 -3.38 2.67 6.99
N VAL A 84 -3.71 1.51 6.43
CA VAL A 84 -5.10 1.08 6.26
C VAL A 84 -5.21 -0.43 6.40
N THR A 85 -6.26 -0.87 7.08
CA THR A 85 -6.76 -2.25 7.02
C THR A 85 -8.16 -2.24 6.40
N ALA A 86 -8.46 -3.19 5.53
CA ALA A 86 -9.73 -3.28 4.84
C ALA A 86 -10.35 -4.67 4.94
N TYR A 87 -11.67 -4.70 5.14
CA TYR A 87 -12.49 -5.92 5.14
C TYR A 87 -13.66 -5.69 4.19
N TYR A 88 -13.80 -6.53 3.17
CA TYR A 88 -14.80 -6.31 2.13
C TYR A 88 -15.33 -7.58 1.51
N THR A 89 -16.48 -7.47 0.87
CA THR A 89 -17.09 -8.50 0.04
C THR A 89 -17.35 -7.97 -1.36
N GLN A 90 -17.43 -8.87 -2.32
CA GLN A 90 -17.94 -8.61 -3.67
C GLN A 90 -19.14 -9.54 -3.90
N MET A 91 -20.30 -8.97 -4.19
CA MET A 91 -21.55 -9.74 -4.28
C MET A 91 -22.46 -9.19 -5.39
N ALA A 92 -23.51 -9.93 -5.76
CA ALA A 92 -24.57 -9.38 -6.55
C ALA A 92 -25.26 -8.22 -5.78
N ALA A 93 -25.59 -7.13 -6.47
CA ALA A 93 -26.13 -5.90 -5.87
C ALA A 93 -27.36 -6.12 -4.98
N LYS A 94 -28.20 -7.10 -5.32
CA LYS A 94 -29.38 -7.48 -4.51
C LYS A 94 -29.05 -7.96 -3.09
N HIS A 95 -27.79 -8.36 -2.85
CA HIS A 95 -27.32 -8.91 -1.57
C HIS A 95 -26.51 -7.91 -0.73
N VAL A 96 -26.51 -6.63 -1.07
CA VAL A 96 -25.74 -5.60 -0.36
C VAL A 96 -26.03 -5.55 1.16
N ASP A 97 -27.26 -5.79 1.58
CA ASP A 97 -27.62 -5.80 3.02
C ASP A 97 -26.93 -6.96 3.76
N VAL A 98 -26.85 -8.13 3.12
CA VAL A 98 -26.14 -9.29 3.68
C VAL A 98 -24.64 -8.99 3.81
N SER A 99 -24.06 -8.32 2.79
CA SER A 99 -22.70 -7.83 2.87
C SER A 99 -22.49 -6.90 4.07
N CYS A 100 -23.39 -5.91 4.25
CA CYS A 100 -23.30 -5.00 5.40
C CYS A 100 -23.40 -5.74 6.74
N GLU A 101 -24.29 -6.73 6.85
CA GLU A 101 -24.44 -7.54 8.06
C GLU A 101 -23.19 -8.32 8.39
N ILE A 102 -22.64 -9.04 7.42
CA ILE A 102 -21.45 -9.89 7.62
C ILE A 102 -20.23 -9.01 7.97
N ILE A 103 -19.99 -7.94 7.21
CA ILE A 103 -18.87 -7.02 7.50
C ILE A 103 -19.03 -6.38 8.88
N GLY A 104 -20.25 -5.95 9.23
CA GLY A 104 -20.53 -5.44 10.57
C GLY A 104 -20.28 -6.48 11.67
N ASP A 105 -20.74 -7.70 11.46
CA ASP A 105 -20.61 -8.79 12.43
C ASP A 105 -19.14 -9.17 12.66
N ILE A 106 -18.37 -9.39 11.59
CA ILE A 106 -16.95 -9.76 11.74
C ILE A 106 -16.11 -8.65 12.38
N VAL A 107 -16.41 -7.38 12.12
CA VAL A 107 -15.64 -6.26 12.68
C VAL A 107 -16.01 -5.97 14.13
N LEU A 108 -17.29 -6.17 14.49
CA LEU A 108 -17.80 -5.76 15.80
C LEU A 108 -17.93 -6.92 16.80
N ASN A 109 -18.16 -8.13 16.32
CA ASN A 109 -18.56 -9.27 17.15
C ASN A 109 -17.63 -10.48 16.98
N SER A 110 -16.42 -10.33 16.41
CA SER A 110 -15.45 -11.43 16.35
C SER A 110 -15.12 -11.93 17.75
N VAL A 111 -15.13 -13.25 17.93
CA VAL A 111 -14.85 -13.90 19.22
C VAL A 111 -13.45 -14.49 19.32
N PHE A 112 -12.71 -14.51 18.19
CA PHE A 112 -11.36 -15.04 18.08
C PHE A 112 -11.19 -16.37 18.84
N PRO A 113 -11.79 -17.48 18.35
CA PRO A 113 -11.72 -18.77 19.02
C PRO A 113 -10.28 -19.20 19.28
N GLU A 114 -9.96 -19.67 20.49
CA GLU A 114 -8.56 -19.94 20.87
C GLU A 114 -7.93 -21.04 20.00
N GLU A 115 -8.72 -22.03 19.59
CA GLU A 115 -8.28 -23.06 18.67
C GLU A 115 -7.91 -22.50 17.28
N GLU A 116 -8.65 -21.52 16.76
CA GLU A 116 -8.35 -20.85 15.51
C GLU A 116 -7.12 -19.92 15.66
N VAL A 117 -6.94 -19.26 16.79
CA VAL A 117 -5.73 -18.48 17.10
C VAL A 117 -4.48 -19.34 17.02
N GLU A 118 -4.50 -20.57 17.60
CA GLU A 118 -3.39 -21.52 17.53
C GLU A 118 -3.10 -21.98 16.10
N LYS A 119 -4.13 -22.29 15.32
CA LYS A 119 -4.00 -22.70 13.92
C LYS A 119 -3.40 -21.58 13.07
N GLU A 120 -3.98 -20.38 13.14
CA GLU A 120 -3.55 -19.23 12.31
C GLU A 120 -2.16 -18.73 12.71
N ARG A 121 -1.77 -18.83 13.99
CA ARG A 121 -0.38 -18.56 14.39
C ARG A 121 0.61 -19.45 13.62
N GLY A 122 0.31 -20.73 13.46
CA GLY A 122 1.11 -21.64 12.64
C GLY A 122 1.19 -21.22 11.17
N VAL A 123 0.04 -20.82 10.60
CA VAL A 123 -0.05 -20.34 9.21
C VAL A 123 0.79 -19.08 8.99
N VAL A 124 0.63 -18.06 9.84
CA VAL A 124 1.38 -16.81 9.72
C VAL A 124 2.89 -17.01 9.92
N ILE A 125 3.30 -17.88 10.86
CA ILE A 125 4.72 -18.22 11.03
C ILE A 125 5.30 -18.89 9.78
N GLN A 126 4.53 -19.76 9.10
CA GLN A 126 4.94 -20.36 7.83
C GLN A 126 5.02 -19.29 6.72
N GLU A 127 4.08 -18.37 6.69
CA GLU A 127 4.09 -17.26 5.73
C GLU A 127 5.33 -16.38 5.91
N ILE A 128 5.67 -15.99 7.15
CA ILE A 128 6.93 -15.26 7.45
C ILE A 128 8.14 -16.06 6.95
N GLY A 129 8.14 -17.39 7.11
CA GLY A 129 9.20 -18.24 6.59
C GLY A 129 9.32 -18.16 5.06
N ARG A 130 8.20 -18.26 4.36
CA ARG A 130 8.16 -18.13 2.89
C ARG A 130 8.71 -16.79 2.40
N TYR A 131 8.29 -15.67 3.01
CA TYR A 131 8.82 -14.33 2.67
C TYR A 131 10.33 -14.23 2.92
N ALA A 132 10.83 -14.86 4.00
CA ALA A 132 12.26 -14.87 4.30
C ALA A 132 13.08 -15.71 3.30
N ASP A 133 12.47 -16.65 2.60
CA ASP A 133 13.12 -17.48 1.57
C ASP A 133 13.13 -16.80 0.19
N GLU A 134 12.20 -15.89 -0.10
CA GLU A 134 12.07 -15.21 -1.39
C GLU A 134 12.99 -13.98 -1.47
N PRO A 135 14.04 -13.97 -2.34
CA PRO A 135 15.01 -12.88 -2.39
C PRO A 135 14.41 -11.50 -2.74
N GLU A 136 13.34 -11.47 -3.55
CA GLU A 136 12.66 -10.24 -3.94
C GLU A 136 11.95 -9.61 -2.74
N ASP A 137 11.26 -10.41 -1.92
CA ASP A 137 10.60 -9.93 -0.70
C ASP A 137 11.63 -9.47 0.33
N VAL A 138 12.73 -10.22 0.48
CA VAL A 138 13.82 -9.90 1.41
C VAL A 138 14.49 -8.58 1.06
N VAL A 139 14.79 -8.32 -0.22
CA VAL A 139 15.42 -7.04 -0.63
C VAL A 139 14.49 -5.86 -0.39
N TYR A 140 13.18 -6.05 -0.59
CA TYR A 140 12.17 -5.03 -0.34
C TYR A 140 12.06 -4.67 1.15
N GLU A 141 11.97 -5.69 2.02
CA GLU A 141 11.95 -5.47 3.47
C GLU A 141 13.24 -4.86 4.00
N ALA A 142 14.41 -5.29 3.48
CA ALA A 142 15.69 -4.73 3.83
C ALA A 142 15.79 -3.25 3.45
N LEU A 143 15.28 -2.88 2.26
CA LEU A 143 15.20 -1.48 1.84
C LEU A 143 14.37 -0.66 2.81
N ARG A 144 13.18 -1.13 3.14
CA ARG A 144 12.27 -0.41 4.06
C ARG A 144 12.88 -0.23 5.44
N ARG A 145 13.48 -1.29 5.97
CA ARG A 145 14.18 -1.24 7.27
C ARG A 145 15.30 -0.21 7.27
N THR A 146 16.01 -0.07 6.15
CA THR A 146 17.10 0.91 6.00
C THR A 146 16.55 2.33 5.82
N ALA A 147 15.56 2.52 4.94
CA ALA A 147 15.00 3.82 4.64
C ALA A 147 14.23 4.44 5.82
N PHE A 148 13.61 3.59 6.67
CA PHE A 148 12.81 3.99 7.82
C PHE A 148 13.33 3.37 9.12
N GLU A 149 14.65 3.33 9.29
CA GLU A 149 15.30 2.71 10.44
C GLU A 149 14.76 3.24 11.78
N GLY A 150 14.42 2.31 12.67
CA GLY A 150 13.90 2.60 14.01
C GLY A 150 12.45 3.06 14.04
N GLN A 151 11.75 3.06 12.93
CA GLN A 151 10.36 3.52 12.81
C GLN A 151 9.40 2.39 12.42
N ALA A 152 8.12 2.61 12.65
CA ALA A 152 7.05 1.67 12.28
C ALA A 152 7.05 1.30 10.80
N LEU A 153 7.29 2.27 9.91
CA LEU A 153 7.36 2.04 8.46
C LEU A 153 8.53 1.15 8.02
N GLY A 154 9.54 0.98 8.86
CA GLY A 154 10.67 0.06 8.64
C GLY A 154 10.45 -1.34 9.18
N ARG A 155 9.37 -1.58 9.93
CA ARG A 155 9.02 -2.91 10.44
C ARG A 155 8.18 -3.70 9.42
N PRO A 156 8.33 -5.03 9.33
CA PRO A 156 7.51 -5.84 8.43
C PRO A 156 6.04 -5.84 8.85
N ILE A 157 5.13 -5.88 7.89
CA ILE A 157 3.68 -5.98 8.15
C ILE A 157 3.33 -7.30 8.87
N LEU A 158 3.98 -8.39 8.48
CA LEU A 158 3.77 -9.69 9.10
C LEU A 158 4.27 -9.76 10.55
N GLY A 159 5.11 -8.82 10.95
CA GLY A 159 5.80 -8.84 12.25
C GLY A 159 6.92 -9.87 12.35
N PRO A 160 7.72 -9.81 13.41
CA PRO A 160 8.70 -10.84 13.71
C PRO A 160 8.04 -12.11 14.26
N LYS A 161 8.63 -13.28 13.99
CA LYS A 161 8.13 -14.59 14.46
C LYS A 161 7.88 -14.63 15.96
N GLU A 162 8.76 -13.96 16.74
CA GLU A 162 8.71 -13.90 18.20
C GLU A 162 7.42 -13.21 18.69
N ASN A 163 7.00 -12.12 18.05
CA ASN A 163 5.76 -11.45 18.38
C ASN A 163 4.56 -12.34 18.05
N VAL A 164 4.51 -12.85 16.80
CA VAL A 164 3.41 -13.70 16.32
C VAL A 164 3.25 -14.94 17.19
N ALA A 165 4.36 -15.58 17.62
CA ALA A 165 4.33 -16.71 18.52
C ALA A 165 3.70 -16.39 19.88
N GLY A 166 3.75 -15.14 20.31
CA GLY A 166 3.19 -14.68 21.58
C GLY A 166 1.74 -14.16 21.49
N PHE A 167 1.18 -13.97 20.29
CA PHE A 167 -0.16 -13.41 20.15
C PHE A 167 -1.25 -14.38 20.65
N GLY A 168 -2.20 -13.84 21.38
CA GLY A 168 -3.39 -14.53 21.86
C GLY A 168 -4.62 -13.63 21.69
N ARG A 169 -5.78 -14.12 22.08
CA ARG A 169 -7.07 -13.41 21.96
C ARG A 169 -7.05 -12.00 22.53
N ASP A 170 -6.40 -11.82 23.69
CA ASP A 170 -6.37 -10.52 24.37
C ASP A 170 -5.66 -9.45 23.53
N HIS A 171 -4.62 -9.82 22.79
CA HIS A 171 -3.94 -8.91 21.88
C HIS A 171 -4.85 -8.48 20.71
N LEU A 172 -5.67 -9.40 20.20
CA LEU A 172 -6.63 -9.12 19.12
C LEU A 172 -7.75 -8.19 19.60
N PHE A 173 -8.34 -8.46 20.79
CA PHE A 173 -9.35 -7.60 21.38
C PHE A 173 -8.81 -6.20 21.70
N ASP A 174 -7.59 -6.13 22.26
CA ASP A 174 -6.93 -4.85 22.51
C ASP A 174 -6.76 -4.07 21.20
N TYR A 175 -6.26 -4.70 20.14
CA TYR A 175 -6.05 -4.04 18.86
C TYR A 175 -7.36 -3.54 18.23
N VAL A 176 -8.41 -4.36 18.18
CA VAL A 176 -9.72 -3.97 17.64
C VAL A 176 -10.34 -2.85 18.48
N SER A 177 -10.06 -2.82 19.79
CA SER A 177 -10.56 -1.77 20.67
C SER A 177 -10.11 -0.36 20.28
N HIS A 178 -9.04 -0.24 19.49
CA HIS A 178 -8.52 1.03 18.96
C HIS A 178 -9.19 1.46 17.65
N TYR A 179 -10.13 0.70 17.11
CA TYR A 179 -10.88 1.09 15.91
C TYR A 179 -11.83 2.24 16.24
N ASP A 180 -11.44 3.45 15.84
CA ASP A 180 -12.17 4.68 16.07
C ASP A 180 -13.13 4.97 14.91
N PRO A 181 -14.42 5.17 15.15
CA PRO A 181 -15.37 5.48 14.07
C PRO A 181 -14.97 6.70 13.23
N ARG A 182 -14.27 7.68 13.77
CA ARG A 182 -13.76 8.85 13.04
C ARG A 182 -12.67 8.51 12.01
N ARG A 183 -12.04 7.34 12.18
CA ARG A 183 -11.00 6.79 11.29
C ARG A 183 -11.52 5.63 10.42
N MET A 184 -12.83 5.44 10.39
CA MET A 184 -13.45 4.37 9.61
C MET A 184 -14.32 4.94 8.50
N VAL A 185 -14.38 4.23 7.40
CA VAL A 185 -15.33 4.50 6.31
C VAL A 185 -15.90 3.20 5.79
N TYR A 186 -17.22 3.14 5.68
CA TYR A 186 -17.91 2.09 4.95
C TYR A 186 -18.09 2.54 3.51
N VAL A 187 -17.61 1.78 2.55
CA VAL A 187 -17.72 2.12 1.13
C VAL A 187 -18.51 1.06 0.40
N VAL A 188 -19.45 1.48 -0.44
CA VAL A 188 -20.12 0.62 -1.39
C VAL A 188 -19.98 1.21 -2.80
N SER A 189 -19.37 0.44 -3.69
CA SER A 189 -19.27 0.79 -5.11
C SER A 189 -20.04 -0.21 -5.96
N GLY A 190 -20.99 0.26 -6.77
CA GLY A 190 -21.85 -0.56 -7.62
C GLY A 190 -23.30 -0.09 -7.67
N ASN A 191 -24.22 -0.98 -7.99
CA ASN A 191 -25.64 -0.64 -8.07
C ASN A 191 -26.28 -0.63 -6.68
N VAL A 192 -26.29 0.53 -6.03
CA VAL A 192 -26.72 0.69 -4.64
C VAL A 192 -27.40 2.03 -4.41
N GLU A 193 -28.36 2.09 -3.51
CA GLU A 193 -29.01 3.30 -3.03
C GLU A 193 -28.34 3.79 -1.73
N HIS A 194 -27.92 5.06 -1.72
CA HIS A 194 -27.16 5.65 -0.62
C HIS A 194 -27.88 5.55 0.73
N ASP A 195 -29.10 6.04 0.80
CA ASP A 195 -29.88 6.09 2.05
C ASP A 195 -30.14 4.70 2.65
N ARG A 196 -30.25 3.67 1.81
CA ARG A 196 -30.37 2.27 2.27
C ARG A 196 -29.10 1.82 2.98
N VAL A 197 -27.93 2.10 2.40
CA VAL A 197 -26.63 1.78 3.01
C VAL A 197 -26.43 2.57 4.29
N VAL A 198 -26.70 3.87 4.28
CA VAL A 198 -26.56 4.73 5.46
C VAL A 198 -27.36 4.18 6.63
N ARG A 199 -28.68 3.90 6.44
CA ARG A 199 -29.49 3.32 7.51
C ARG A 199 -28.95 2.01 8.05
N ARG A 200 -28.46 1.14 7.14
CA ARG A 200 -27.92 -0.16 7.53
C ARG A 200 -26.63 -0.02 8.32
N VAL A 201 -25.69 0.78 7.82
CA VAL A 201 -24.41 1.03 8.48
C VAL A 201 -24.60 1.77 9.81
N GLU A 202 -25.50 2.74 9.87
CA GLU A 202 -25.82 3.43 11.13
C GLU A 202 -26.36 2.48 12.20
N SER A 203 -27.23 1.53 11.81
CA SER A 203 -27.74 0.51 12.77
C SER A 203 -26.63 -0.40 13.31
N LEU A 204 -25.55 -0.63 12.54
CA LEU A 204 -24.43 -1.49 12.92
C LEU A 204 -23.33 -0.72 13.67
N PHE A 205 -22.91 0.43 13.16
CA PHE A 205 -21.73 1.15 13.62
C PHE A 205 -22.06 2.45 14.40
N GLY A 206 -23.32 2.89 14.41
CA GLY A 206 -23.72 4.17 15.01
C GLY A 206 -23.54 4.25 16.52
N HIS A 207 -23.47 3.11 17.21
CA HIS A 207 -23.22 3.02 18.65
C HIS A 207 -21.75 3.13 19.06
N LEU A 208 -20.82 3.04 18.11
CA LEU A 208 -19.39 3.14 18.41
C LEU A 208 -19.05 4.51 18.97
N THR A 209 -18.14 4.52 19.94
CA THR A 209 -17.64 5.75 20.57
C THR A 209 -16.23 6.06 20.10
N ALA A 210 -15.87 7.35 20.12
CA ALA A 210 -14.52 7.81 19.83
C ALA A 210 -13.50 7.13 20.76
N LYS A 211 -12.33 6.86 20.21
CA LYS A 211 -11.18 6.25 20.91
C LYS A 211 -10.02 7.23 20.96
N ASP A 212 -9.00 6.88 21.71
CA ASP A 212 -7.72 7.60 21.69
C ASP A 212 -7.05 7.49 20.31
N ASP A 213 -6.21 8.45 20.00
CA ASP A 213 -5.43 8.40 18.76
C ASP A 213 -4.51 7.18 18.77
N PRO A 214 -4.42 6.46 17.64
CA PRO A 214 -3.52 5.32 17.53
C PRO A 214 -2.07 5.77 17.64
N PHE A 215 -1.20 4.85 18.02
CA PHE A 215 0.25 5.08 17.96
C PHE A 215 0.65 5.57 16.57
N HIS A 216 1.47 6.60 16.52
CA HIS A 216 1.95 7.19 15.27
C HIS A 216 3.37 7.72 15.44
N GLU A 217 4.21 7.43 14.45
CA GLU A 217 5.56 7.99 14.33
C GLU A 217 5.63 8.81 13.05
N THR A 218 6.17 10.03 13.15
CA THR A 218 6.39 10.89 11.98
C THR A 218 7.47 10.29 11.07
N VAL A 219 7.24 10.31 9.77
CA VAL A 219 8.16 9.77 8.78
C VAL A 219 9.48 10.56 8.74
N VAL A 220 10.57 9.87 8.96
CA VAL A 220 11.94 10.39 8.81
C VAL A 220 12.74 9.42 7.97
N ASN A 221 13.05 9.82 6.74
CA ASN A 221 13.88 8.99 5.88
C ASN A 221 15.34 8.98 6.36
N LYS A 222 15.91 7.79 6.36
CA LYS A 222 17.33 7.56 6.67
C LYS A 222 18.06 6.97 5.46
N GLY A 223 19.36 7.13 5.44
CA GLY A 223 20.23 6.51 4.45
C GLY A 223 20.97 5.33 5.04
N GLY A 224 21.62 4.56 4.18
CA GLY A 224 22.42 3.41 4.57
C GLY A 224 22.32 2.28 3.55
N ALA A 225 22.98 1.16 3.84
CA ALA A 225 22.97 -0.01 2.98
C ALA A 225 22.71 -1.29 3.75
N ALA A 226 21.84 -2.14 3.23
CA ALA A 226 21.59 -3.50 3.68
C ALA A 226 22.00 -4.48 2.56
N LEU A 227 23.20 -5.04 2.66
CA LEU A 227 23.80 -5.93 1.66
C LEU A 227 23.77 -7.37 2.17
N LEU A 228 22.92 -8.21 1.61
CA LEU A 228 22.64 -9.56 2.06
C LEU A 228 23.20 -10.58 1.06
N LYS A 229 24.39 -11.12 1.33
CA LYS A 229 24.97 -12.17 0.48
C LYS A 229 24.18 -13.47 0.59
N ARG A 230 23.70 -13.93 -0.57
CA ARG A 230 23.02 -15.23 -0.74
C ARG A 230 23.52 -15.92 -2.01
N ASP A 231 23.51 -17.24 -2.00
CA ASP A 231 23.74 -18.03 -3.22
C ASP A 231 22.43 -18.07 -4.03
N ALA A 232 22.25 -17.06 -4.87
CA ALA A 232 21.10 -16.90 -5.77
C ALA A 232 21.58 -16.68 -7.20
N GLU A 233 20.74 -17.04 -8.18
CA GLU A 233 21.05 -16.85 -9.61
C GLU A 233 21.04 -15.37 -10.01
N GLN A 234 20.21 -14.58 -9.32
CA GLN A 234 20.08 -13.13 -9.57
C GLN A 234 20.55 -12.30 -8.38
N VAL A 235 20.95 -11.09 -8.68
CA VAL A 235 21.12 -10.01 -7.71
C VAL A 235 19.87 -9.12 -7.79
N HIS A 236 19.16 -9.03 -6.68
CA HIS A 236 18.07 -8.09 -6.49
C HIS A 236 18.63 -6.81 -5.88
N PHE A 237 18.58 -5.73 -6.63
CA PHE A 237 19.10 -4.43 -6.21
C PHE A 237 17.94 -3.45 -6.04
N MET A 238 17.93 -2.73 -4.92
CA MET A 238 16.99 -1.63 -4.70
C MET A 238 17.68 -0.39 -4.15
N ALA A 239 17.15 0.76 -4.56
CA ALA A 239 17.50 2.05 -3.99
C ALA A 239 16.23 2.82 -3.61
N ALA A 240 16.28 3.60 -2.54
CA ALA A 240 15.20 4.49 -2.16
C ALA A 240 15.75 5.85 -1.72
N PHE A 241 14.96 6.88 -2.02
CA PHE A 241 15.20 8.25 -1.63
C PHE A 241 13.98 8.79 -0.89
N PRO A 242 14.09 9.89 -0.13
CA PRO A 242 12.94 10.50 0.52
C PRO A 242 11.83 10.79 -0.49
N GLY A 243 10.61 10.35 -0.16
CA GLY A 243 9.40 10.76 -0.87
C GLY A 243 8.74 11.96 -0.19
N VAL A 244 7.53 12.26 -0.63
CA VAL A 244 6.69 13.32 -0.09
C VAL A 244 5.34 12.77 0.36
N GLY A 245 4.68 13.44 1.29
CA GLY A 245 3.34 13.09 1.72
C GLY A 245 2.30 13.22 0.61
N THR A 246 1.15 12.59 0.81
CA THR A 246 0.07 12.53 -0.20
C THR A 246 -0.42 13.91 -0.61
N GLU A 247 -0.47 14.88 0.32
CA GLU A 247 -0.95 16.25 0.08
C GLU A 247 0.17 17.27 -0.16
N ASP A 248 1.42 16.83 -0.23
CA ASP A 248 2.53 17.70 -0.60
C ASP A 248 2.32 18.20 -2.05
N PRO A 249 2.51 19.49 -2.34
CA PRO A 249 2.39 20.03 -3.68
C PRO A 249 3.21 19.29 -4.74
N ALA A 250 4.35 18.71 -4.37
CA ALA A 250 5.21 17.94 -5.26
C ALA A 250 4.74 16.48 -5.46
N SER A 251 3.62 16.04 -4.83
CA SER A 251 3.17 14.65 -4.87
C SER A 251 2.94 14.14 -6.30
N TYR A 252 2.28 14.93 -7.15
CA TYR A 252 2.04 14.54 -8.56
C TYR A 252 3.32 14.63 -9.40
N ALA A 253 4.17 15.63 -9.16
CA ALA A 253 5.47 15.73 -9.82
C ALA A 253 6.37 14.51 -9.50
N LEU A 254 6.36 14.03 -8.25
CA LEU A 254 7.06 12.81 -7.85
C LEU A 254 6.52 11.56 -8.56
N ARG A 255 5.21 11.46 -8.76
CA ARG A 255 4.60 10.35 -9.51
C ARG A 255 4.99 10.37 -10.98
N HIS A 256 5.03 11.57 -11.61
CA HIS A 256 5.53 11.72 -12.97
C HIS A 256 7.01 11.36 -13.06
N LEU A 257 7.83 11.80 -12.12
CA LEU A 257 9.24 11.43 -12.05
C LEU A 257 9.42 9.91 -11.98
N ALA A 258 8.70 9.22 -11.11
CA ALA A 258 8.72 7.76 -11.01
C ALA A 258 8.31 7.09 -12.33
N ASN A 259 7.24 7.57 -12.95
CA ASN A 259 6.76 7.04 -14.22
C ASN A 259 7.76 7.24 -15.36
N ILE A 260 8.36 8.42 -15.48
CA ILE A 260 9.36 8.73 -16.50
C ILE A 260 10.63 7.89 -16.31
N LEU A 261 11.05 7.69 -15.05
CA LEU A 261 12.26 6.91 -14.77
C LEU A 261 12.03 5.40 -14.90
N GLY A 262 10.92 4.84 -14.41
CA GLY A 262 10.73 3.40 -14.35
C GLY A 262 9.28 2.91 -14.49
N GLY A 263 8.38 3.70 -15.11
CA GLY A 263 6.95 3.37 -15.22
C GLY A 263 6.55 2.46 -16.38
N GLY A 264 7.49 1.94 -17.16
CA GLY A 264 7.18 1.06 -18.28
C GLY A 264 8.26 1.00 -19.34
N MET A 265 7.97 0.35 -20.47
CA MET A 265 8.94 0.06 -21.53
C MET A 265 9.60 1.31 -22.14
N THR A 266 8.95 2.46 -22.11
CA THR A 266 9.49 3.73 -22.65
C THR A 266 10.17 4.60 -21.59
N SER A 267 10.28 4.13 -20.35
CA SER A 267 10.96 4.82 -19.26
C SER A 267 12.49 4.81 -19.46
N ARG A 268 13.16 5.79 -18.85
CA ARG A 268 14.61 5.96 -19.04
C ARG A 268 15.40 4.72 -18.59
N LEU A 269 15.12 4.21 -17.39
CA LEU A 269 15.82 3.02 -16.87
C LEU A 269 15.57 1.78 -17.72
N PHE A 270 14.31 1.58 -18.16
CA PHE A 270 14.01 0.43 -19.02
C PHE A 270 14.76 0.52 -20.35
N GLN A 271 14.78 1.69 -21.01
CA GLN A 271 15.46 1.89 -22.28
C GLN A 271 16.99 1.76 -22.15
N GLU A 272 17.59 2.39 -21.12
CA GLU A 272 19.05 2.41 -21.00
C GLU A 272 19.60 1.09 -20.46
N ILE A 273 18.92 0.45 -19.51
CA ILE A 273 19.43 -0.73 -18.81
C ILE A 273 18.97 -2.02 -19.50
N ARG A 274 17.69 -2.11 -19.89
CA ARG A 274 17.15 -3.34 -20.47
C ARG A 274 17.28 -3.38 -21.98
N GLU A 275 16.74 -2.38 -22.71
CA GLU A 275 16.67 -2.44 -24.17
C GLU A 275 18.04 -2.27 -24.83
N LYS A 276 18.84 -1.30 -24.37
CA LYS A 276 20.13 -1.02 -25.00
C LYS A 276 21.26 -1.93 -24.54
N ARG A 277 21.22 -2.39 -23.27
CA ARG A 277 22.32 -3.15 -22.65
C ARG A 277 21.98 -4.58 -22.28
N GLY A 278 20.70 -4.91 -22.13
CA GLY A 278 20.27 -6.25 -21.74
C GLY A 278 20.64 -6.68 -20.33
N LEU A 279 20.88 -5.71 -19.43
CA LEU A 279 21.43 -5.99 -18.09
C LEU A 279 20.39 -6.53 -17.10
N VAL A 280 19.10 -6.35 -17.35
CA VAL A 280 18.03 -6.74 -16.44
C VAL A 280 16.86 -7.40 -17.16
N TYR A 281 16.16 -8.28 -16.44
CA TYR A 281 14.84 -8.73 -16.86
C TYR A 281 13.76 -7.73 -16.49
N SER A 282 13.84 -7.16 -15.27
CA SER A 282 12.89 -6.18 -14.78
C SER A 282 13.60 -5.00 -14.10
N VAL A 283 13.09 -3.79 -14.38
CA VAL A 283 13.48 -2.55 -13.72
C VAL A 283 12.25 -1.66 -13.61
N TYR A 284 12.03 -1.08 -12.43
CA TYR A 284 10.92 -0.17 -12.22
C TYR A 284 11.21 0.87 -11.13
N ALA A 285 10.39 1.92 -11.12
CA ALA A 285 10.35 2.94 -10.08
C ALA A 285 8.93 3.08 -9.55
N ALA A 286 8.78 3.21 -8.24
CA ALA A 286 7.49 3.37 -7.59
C ALA A 286 7.57 4.35 -6.42
N PRO A 287 6.64 5.32 -6.31
CA PRO A 287 6.51 6.13 -5.12
C PRO A 287 5.78 5.34 -4.02
N ILE A 288 6.38 5.31 -2.83
CA ILE A 288 5.74 4.86 -1.60
C ILE A 288 5.27 6.12 -0.89
N GLN A 289 3.95 6.34 -0.80
CA GLN A 289 3.40 7.58 -0.25
C GLN A 289 2.45 7.30 0.91
N TYR A 290 2.69 7.98 2.02
CA TYR A 290 1.85 8.05 3.21
C TYR A 290 1.33 9.47 3.38
N VAL A 291 0.53 9.72 4.41
CA VAL A 291 -0.02 11.07 4.69
C VAL A 291 1.09 12.09 4.92
N ASP A 292 2.11 11.72 5.66
CA ASP A 292 3.15 12.59 6.23
C ASP A 292 4.54 12.43 5.59
N GLY A 293 4.68 11.60 4.54
CA GLY A 293 5.94 11.37 3.86
C GLY A 293 5.95 10.11 3.01
N GLY A 294 7.14 9.56 2.76
CA GLY A 294 7.28 8.35 1.97
C GLY A 294 8.68 8.14 1.42
N ALA A 295 8.77 7.39 0.34
CA ALA A 295 9.99 7.16 -0.41
C ALA A 295 9.72 7.10 -1.92
N LEU A 296 10.72 7.44 -2.72
CA LEU A 296 10.79 7.04 -4.13
C LEU A 296 11.72 5.84 -4.21
N SER A 297 11.16 4.68 -4.53
CA SER A 297 11.89 3.41 -4.60
C SER A 297 12.13 2.97 -6.04
N PHE A 298 13.23 2.27 -6.23
CA PHE A 298 13.65 1.66 -7.49
C PHE A 298 14.02 0.21 -7.25
N TYR A 299 13.76 -0.64 -8.22
CA TYR A 299 14.12 -2.05 -8.20
C TYR A 299 14.78 -2.43 -9.53
N ALA A 300 15.76 -3.32 -9.48
CA ALA A 300 16.35 -3.99 -10.63
C ALA A 300 16.76 -5.42 -10.27
N GLY A 301 16.32 -6.39 -11.08
CA GLY A 301 16.76 -7.79 -11.02
C GLY A 301 17.76 -8.06 -12.14
N THR A 302 19.00 -8.45 -11.79
CA THR A 302 20.13 -8.57 -12.72
C THR A 302 20.99 -9.80 -12.42
N GLY A 303 21.90 -10.16 -13.30
CA GLY A 303 22.91 -11.17 -13.03
C GLY A 303 24.03 -10.64 -12.15
N PRO A 304 24.80 -11.56 -11.50
CA PRO A 304 25.89 -11.19 -10.61
C PRO A 304 27.03 -10.38 -11.28
N GLU A 305 27.30 -10.63 -12.55
CA GLU A 305 28.35 -9.92 -13.31
C GLU A 305 27.82 -8.56 -13.83
N GLU A 306 26.56 -8.52 -14.24
CA GLU A 306 25.93 -7.36 -14.86
C GLU A 306 25.67 -6.22 -13.86
N VAL A 307 25.63 -6.50 -12.56
CA VAL A 307 25.42 -5.48 -11.54
C VAL A 307 26.48 -4.38 -11.52
N ALA A 308 27.71 -4.70 -11.90
CA ALA A 308 28.82 -3.75 -12.01
C ALA A 308 28.58 -2.66 -13.07
N GLU A 309 27.92 -3.01 -14.19
CA GLU A 309 27.55 -2.07 -15.24
C GLU A 309 26.19 -1.41 -14.97
N LEU A 310 25.24 -2.16 -14.42
CA LEU A 310 23.91 -1.69 -14.10
C LEU A 310 23.93 -0.47 -13.17
N VAL A 311 24.65 -0.54 -12.06
CA VAL A 311 24.60 0.48 -11.01
C VAL A 311 25.09 1.85 -11.49
N PRO A 312 26.22 1.99 -12.18
CA PRO A 312 26.62 3.28 -12.75
C PRO A 312 25.60 3.87 -13.75
N VAL A 313 25.04 3.06 -14.65
CA VAL A 313 24.03 3.50 -15.61
C VAL A 313 22.76 3.95 -14.91
N PHE A 314 22.32 3.21 -13.88
CA PHE A 314 21.18 3.57 -13.05
C PHE A 314 21.35 4.97 -12.44
N PHE A 315 22.48 5.24 -11.77
CA PHE A 315 22.72 6.54 -11.15
C PHE A 315 22.93 7.67 -12.18
N GLU A 316 23.46 7.37 -13.35
CA GLU A 316 23.54 8.35 -14.45
C GLU A 316 22.15 8.83 -14.88
N GLU A 317 21.17 7.94 -15.03
CA GLU A 317 19.81 8.31 -15.40
C GLU A 317 19.11 9.10 -14.30
N LEU A 318 19.35 8.81 -13.01
CA LEU A 318 18.84 9.63 -11.91
C LEU A 318 19.43 11.05 -11.93
N ARG A 319 20.71 11.20 -12.22
CA ARG A 319 21.34 12.53 -12.39
C ARG A 319 20.74 13.32 -13.54
N LYS A 320 20.60 12.69 -14.73
CA LYS A 320 19.96 13.33 -15.87
C LYS A 320 18.55 13.82 -15.58
N ALA A 321 17.82 13.13 -14.70
CA ALA A 321 16.49 13.58 -14.30
C ALA A 321 16.50 14.87 -13.44
N ARG A 322 17.61 15.17 -12.74
CA ARG A 322 17.79 16.44 -12.02
C ARG A 322 17.96 17.62 -12.97
N ASP A 323 18.55 17.39 -14.16
CA ASP A 323 18.72 18.40 -15.18
C ASP A 323 17.41 18.71 -15.92
N GLY A 324 16.42 17.80 -15.78
CA GLY A 324 15.07 17.98 -16.30
C GLY A 324 14.53 16.77 -17.05
N VAL A 325 13.28 16.92 -17.44
CA VAL A 325 12.56 15.97 -18.31
C VAL A 325 12.06 16.70 -19.54
N THR A 326 11.94 15.98 -20.65
CA THR A 326 11.41 16.57 -21.88
C THR A 326 9.89 16.71 -21.81
N ALA A 327 9.33 17.67 -22.56
CA ALA A 327 7.87 17.79 -22.69
C ALA A 327 7.22 16.50 -23.21
N VAL A 328 7.90 15.78 -24.10
CA VAL A 328 7.40 14.50 -24.66
C VAL A 328 7.33 13.41 -23.61
N GLU A 329 8.31 13.31 -22.71
CA GLU A 329 8.29 12.35 -21.60
C GLU A 329 7.16 12.68 -20.62
N LEU A 330 6.97 13.95 -20.30
CA LEU A 330 5.92 14.39 -19.38
C LEU A 330 4.52 14.15 -19.97
N GLU A 331 4.27 14.52 -21.23
CA GLU A 331 2.99 14.25 -21.88
C GLU A 331 2.66 12.76 -21.94
N ARG A 332 3.64 11.92 -22.27
CA ARG A 332 3.48 10.47 -22.21
C ARG A 332 3.12 9.99 -20.80
N SER A 333 3.77 10.53 -19.79
CA SER A 333 3.48 10.19 -18.40
C SER A 333 2.07 10.63 -17.99
N LYS A 334 1.61 11.82 -18.42
CA LYS A 334 0.23 12.29 -18.19
C LYS A 334 -0.79 11.31 -18.79
N GLU A 335 -0.61 10.90 -20.04
CA GLU A 335 -1.50 9.94 -20.69
C GLU A 335 -1.50 8.57 -20.00
N GLN A 336 -0.36 8.05 -19.59
CA GLN A 336 -0.25 6.80 -18.86
C GLN A 336 -0.94 6.87 -17.48
N MET A 337 -0.80 7.99 -16.77
CA MET A 337 -1.45 8.19 -15.49
C MET A 337 -2.97 8.33 -15.65
N ARG A 338 -3.46 9.09 -16.64
CA ARG A 338 -4.90 9.16 -16.97
C ARG A 338 -5.47 7.79 -17.32
N PHE A 339 -4.77 7.02 -18.16
CA PHE A 339 -5.16 5.65 -18.50
C PHE A 339 -5.23 4.76 -17.27
N SER A 340 -4.24 4.82 -16.40
CA SER A 340 -4.22 4.04 -15.14
C SER A 340 -5.40 4.39 -14.23
N VAL A 341 -5.71 5.69 -14.09
CA VAL A 341 -6.89 6.16 -13.39
C VAL A 341 -8.16 5.60 -14.05
N GLY A 342 -8.31 5.75 -15.38
CA GLY A 342 -9.44 5.23 -16.14
C GLY A 342 -9.65 3.72 -15.95
N LYS A 343 -8.58 2.94 -16.11
CA LYS A 343 -8.62 1.48 -15.91
C LYS A 343 -9.05 1.07 -14.50
N SER A 344 -8.70 1.86 -13.47
CA SER A 344 -9.12 1.58 -12.10
C SER A 344 -10.63 1.79 -11.88
N LEU A 345 -11.31 2.56 -12.77
CA LEU A 345 -12.76 2.77 -12.71
C LEU A 345 -13.58 1.58 -13.22
N GLU A 346 -12.96 0.63 -13.91
CA GLU A 346 -13.62 -0.56 -14.46
C GLU A 346 -13.90 -1.63 -13.39
N SER A 347 -13.32 -1.50 -12.19
CA SER A 347 -13.47 -2.44 -11.08
C SER A 347 -14.14 -1.76 -9.89
N THR A 348 -15.24 -2.33 -9.39
CA THR A 348 -15.93 -1.85 -8.19
C THR A 348 -15.00 -1.87 -6.97
N MET A 349 -14.13 -2.89 -6.85
CA MET A 349 -13.15 -2.98 -5.77
C MET A 349 -12.10 -1.86 -5.84
N ARG A 350 -11.51 -1.62 -7.01
CA ARG A 350 -10.50 -0.54 -7.17
C ARG A 350 -11.10 0.84 -6.95
N ARG A 351 -12.38 1.03 -7.30
CA ARG A 351 -13.13 2.26 -7.03
C ARG A 351 -13.33 2.44 -5.53
N ALA A 352 -13.87 1.42 -4.85
CA ALA A 352 -14.10 1.44 -3.41
C ALA A 352 -12.81 1.72 -2.63
N ASP A 353 -11.74 0.99 -2.94
CA ASP A 353 -10.43 1.16 -2.32
C ASP A 353 -9.86 2.57 -2.53
N ARG A 354 -9.91 3.09 -3.75
CA ARG A 354 -9.46 4.45 -4.05
C ARG A 354 -10.21 5.49 -3.22
N PHE A 355 -11.55 5.43 -3.20
CA PHE A 355 -12.35 6.40 -2.46
C PHE A 355 -12.08 6.30 -0.96
N ALA A 356 -12.02 5.09 -0.43
CA ALA A 356 -11.71 4.86 0.97
C ALA A 356 -10.35 5.42 1.36
N ARG A 357 -9.30 5.03 0.65
CA ARG A 357 -7.93 5.49 0.93
C ARG A 357 -7.78 6.99 0.76
N THR A 358 -8.39 7.58 -0.27
CA THR A 358 -8.34 9.03 -0.47
C THR A 358 -9.04 9.73 0.69
N LEU A 359 -10.26 9.33 1.03
CA LEU A 359 -11.02 9.92 2.13
C LEU A 359 -10.34 9.77 3.49
N LEU A 360 -9.72 8.59 3.77
CA LEU A 360 -8.98 8.35 5.01
C LEU A 360 -7.73 9.20 5.12
N ARG A 361 -7.01 9.40 4.01
CA ARG A 361 -5.74 10.14 3.96
C ARG A 361 -5.90 11.65 3.88
N THR A 362 -6.92 12.13 3.19
CA THR A 362 -7.07 13.57 2.89
C THR A 362 -8.29 14.21 3.55
N GLY A 363 -9.21 13.42 4.07
CA GLY A 363 -10.51 13.89 4.56
C GLY A 363 -11.50 14.27 3.45
N GLU A 364 -11.13 14.12 2.17
CA GLU A 364 -11.90 14.58 1.02
C GLU A 364 -12.20 13.44 0.04
N VAL A 365 -13.32 13.57 -0.66
CA VAL A 365 -13.62 12.74 -1.83
C VAL A 365 -13.22 13.52 -3.07
N ARG A 366 -12.32 12.96 -3.88
CA ARG A 366 -11.87 13.59 -5.13
C ARG A 366 -12.55 12.99 -6.33
N THR A 367 -13.08 13.85 -7.20
CA THR A 367 -13.63 13.43 -8.50
C THR A 367 -12.51 13.06 -9.45
N ILE A 368 -12.85 12.37 -10.53
CA ILE A 368 -11.87 11.99 -11.55
C ILE A 368 -11.31 13.22 -12.27
N GLU A 369 -12.16 14.21 -12.52
CA GLU A 369 -11.81 15.47 -13.14
C GLU A 369 -10.76 16.21 -12.28
N GLN A 370 -10.96 16.29 -10.97
CA GLN A 370 -10.00 16.87 -10.04
C GLN A 370 -8.65 16.12 -10.02
N ILE A 371 -8.68 14.80 -10.19
CA ILE A 371 -7.44 14.00 -10.31
C ILE A 371 -6.74 14.31 -11.62
N PHE A 372 -7.48 14.39 -12.74
CA PHE A 372 -6.91 14.74 -14.04
C PHE A 372 -6.33 16.15 -14.05
N GLU A 373 -7.03 17.14 -13.48
CA GLU A 373 -6.51 18.51 -13.33
C GLU A 373 -5.16 18.54 -12.61
N ARG A 374 -4.99 17.76 -11.54
CA ARG A 374 -3.71 17.65 -10.81
C ARG A 374 -2.61 16.95 -11.63
N ILE A 375 -2.96 15.92 -12.41
CA ILE A 375 -2.02 15.26 -13.33
C ILE A 375 -1.55 16.26 -14.38
N ASP A 376 -2.49 17.03 -14.95
CA ASP A 376 -2.24 17.93 -16.08
C ASP A 376 -1.50 19.21 -15.69
N ALA A 377 -1.69 19.66 -14.46
CA ALA A 377 -1.07 20.88 -13.95
C ALA A 377 0.45 20.79 -13.80
N VAL A 378 1.02 19.57 -13.75
CA VAL A 378 2.47 19.39 -13.57
C VAL A 378 3.24 19.83 -14.80
N THR A 379 4.32 20.60 -14.59
CA THR A 379 5.25 21.09 -15.61
C THR A 379 6.57 20.31 -15.58
N PRO A 380 7.40 20.39 -16.64
CA PRO A 380 8.74 19.79 -16.63
C PRO A 380 9.61 20.34 -15.48
N GLU A 381 9.47 21.62 -15.15
CA GLU A 381 10.18 22.31 -14.07
C GLU A 381 9.79 21.73 -12.71
N ASP A 382 8.50 21.40 -12.49
CA ASP A 382 8.02 20.75 -11.26
C ASP A 382 8.66 19.35 -11.09
N VAL A 383 8.76 18.59 -12.17
CA VAL A 383 9.40 17.27 -12.15
C VAL A 383 10.90 17.37 -11.85
N ALA A 384 11.60 18.35 -12.46
CA ALA A 384 13.01 18.61 -12.18
C ALA A 384 13.22 19.06 -10.72
N ALA A 385 12.36 19.93 -10.21
CA ALA A 385 12.39 20.37 -8.81
C ALA A 385 12.16 19.20 -7.85
N ALA A 386 11.21 18.29 -8.16
CA ALA A 386 10.97 17.08 -7.39
C ALA A 386 12.19 16.16 -7.42
N ALA A 387 12.82 15.94 -8.58
CA ALA A 387 14.03 15.14 -8.71
C ALA A 387 15.19 15.72 -7.85
N ASN A 388 15.42 17.01 -7.94
CA ASN A 388 16.45 17.69 -7.14
C ASN A 388 16.19 17.58 -5.64
N ARG A 389 14.93 17.78 -5.20
CA ARG A 389 14.54 17.62 -3.79
C ARG A 389 14.79 16.21 -3.28
N VAL A 390 14.36 15.20 -4.03
CA VAL A 390 14.39 13.79 -3.65
C VAL A 390 15.83 13.26 -3.63
N PHE A 391 16.59 13.50 -4.70
CA PHE A 391 17.97 12.99 -4.83
C PHE A 391 19.02 13.79 -4.03
N ALA A 392 18.65 14.90 -3.40
CA ALA A 392 19.48 15.56 -2.40
C ALA A 392 19.39 14.94 -1.00
N GLY A 393 18.36 14.12 -0.76
CA GLY A 393 18.13 13.47 0.53
C GLY A 393 18.97 12.23 0.76
N PRO A 394 18.85 11.61 1.95
CA PRO A 394 19.59 10.39 2.27
C PRO A 394 19.13 9.24 1.37
N MET A 395 20.09 8.50 0.81
CA MET A 395 19.87 7.32 0.00
C MET A 395 19.88 6.08 0.86
N ALA A 396 18.88 5.23 0.75
CA ALA A 396 18.89 3.87 1.26
C ALA A 396 19.10 2.88 0.10
N VAL A 397 19.91 1.86 0.33
CA VAL A 397 20.19 0.80 -0.65
C VAL A 397 19.99 -0.55 0.01
N SER A 398 19.43 -1.50 -0.72
CA SER A 398 19.45 -2.90 -0.35
C SER A 398 19.84 -3.76 -1.55
N ALA A 399 20.54 -4.85 -1.29
CA ALA A 399 20.82 -5.84 -2.31
C ALA A 399 20.87 -7.25 -1.71
N VAL A 400 20.36 -8.22 -2.47
CA VAL A 400 20.33 -9.65 -2.11
C VAL A 400 20.87 -10.46 -3.28
N GLY A 401 21.80 -11.36 -3.04
CA GLY A 401 22.39 -12.24 -4.06
C GLY A 401 23.91 -12.36 -3.94
N LYS A 402 24.59 -12.68 -5.05
CA LYS A 402 26.06 -12.70 -5.17
C LYS A 402 26.54 -11.27 -5.42
N LEU A 403 27.05 -10.62 -4.38
CA LEU A 403 27.30 -9.17 -4.37
C LEU A 403 28.80 -8.80 -4.61
N ASP A 404 29.61 -9.72 -5.17
CA ASP A 404 31.04 -9.49 -5.27
C ASP A 404 31.42 -8.38 -6.27
N HIS A 405 30.56 -8.12 -7.25
CA HIS A 405 30.70 -7.05 -8.25
C HIS A 405 29.84 -5.81 -7.98
N LEU A 406 29.07 -5.80 -6.88
CA LEU A 406 28.26 -4.64 -6.51
C LEU A 406 29.19 -3.50 -6.03
N PRO A 407 29.10 -2.29 -6.59
CA PRO A 407 29.82 -1.12 -6.08
C PRO A 407 29.54 -0.87 -4.60
N SER A 408 30.49 -0.27 -3.89
CA SER A 408 30.29 0.10 -2.48
C SER A 408 29.20 1.17 -2.33
N TYR A 409 28.65 1.27 -1.13
CA TYR A 409 27.64 2.31 -0.84
C TYR A 409 28.19 3.72 -1.04
N GLU A 410 29.46 3.93 -0.66
CA GLU A 410 30.20 5.18 -0.83
C GLU A 410 30.41 5.52 -2.31
N ASP A 411 30.74 4.53 -3.15
CA ASP A 411 30.84 4.71 -4.61
C ASP A 411 29.49 5.11 -5.20
N MET A 412 28.39 4.43 -4.79
CA MET A 412 27.03 4.77 -5.24
C MET A 412 26.64 6.21 -4.86
N GLN A 413 26.98 6.64 -3.63
CA GLN A 413 26.78 8.03 -3.22
C GLN A 413 27.61 9.00 -4.07
N GLY A 414 28.84 8.62 -4.43
CA GLY A 414 29.69 9.38 -5.33
C GLY A 414 29.09 9.53 -6.72
N MET A 415 28.56 8.43 -7.28
CA MET A 415 27.89 8.41 -8.60
C MET A 415 26.71 9.36 -8.68
N LEU A 416 25.94 9.50 -7.59
CA LEU A 416 24.80 10.41 -7.52
C LEU A 416 25.21 11.89 -7.42
N LYS A 417 26.37 12.17 -6.82
CA LYS A 417 26.91 13.51 -6.57
C LYS A 417 27.81 14.05 -7.69
N ALA A 418 28.36 13.15 -8.50
CA ALA A 418 29.24 13.56 -9.60
C ALA A 418 28.54 14.55 -10.52
N ALA A 419 29.20 15.68 -10.83
CA ALA A 419 28.66 16.77 -11.63
C ALA A 419 28.60 16.39 -13.13
#